data_9e5fe6ab07ec02249d2e919b4b84a508
#
_entry.id   9e5fe6ab07ec02249d2e919b4b84a508
#
_cell.length_a   1.000
_cell.length_b   1.000
_cell.length_c   1.000
_cell.angle_alpha   90.00
_cell.angle_beta   90.00
_cell.angle_gamma   90.00
#
_symmetry.space_group_name_H-M   'P 1'
#
loop_
_entity.id
_entity.type
_entity.pdbx_description
1 polymer ?
#
loop_
_entity_poly.entity_id
_entity_poly.type
_entity_poly.pdbx_seq_one_letter_code
_entity_poly.pdbx_strand_id
1 'polypeptide(L)'
;MGDHNESINEVLQNTSKNCKLTHSDIQKDIVNAIAREISNVIIKDLDNGFFSILVDESRNISVKEQMSLVLCYMNKKGIIIEQFLSVVHVASTTVLLLKYTIECLVCEHNLSLSNLREKGYDGAGNMQGDINGLKTLILKENKSTIYVHCFVHQLQLTLVAIAKNHINITEFFYVVINLIIVVGGSCKRRYALRDAQFAKIREDLENGVCRSR
;
A
#
# COMPACT_ATOMS: atom_id res chain seq x y z
N MET A 1 -19.49 11.53 8.22
CA MET A 1 -18.64 12.53 8.93
C MET A 1 -19.46 13.46 9.82
N GLY A 2 -20.62 13.97 9.38
CA GLY A 2 -21.47 14.84 10.22
C GLY A 2 -22.04 14.17 11.46
N ASP A 3 -22.31 12.87 11.42
CA ASP A 3 -22.96 12.14 12.50
C ASP A 3 -22.08 11.90 13.75
N HIS A 4 -20.78 12.17 13.63
CA HIS A 4 -19.80 11.94 14.72
C HIS A 4 -19.17 13.23 15.26
N ASN A 5 -19.55 14.40 14.74
CA ASN A 5 -19.03 15.70 15.18
C ASN A 5 -20.11 16.76 15.03
N GLU A 6 -20.62 17.25 16.15
CA GLU A 6 -21.70 18.25 16.21
C GLU A 6 -21.35 19.54 15.49
N SER A 7 -20.11 20.03 15.64
CA SER A 7 -19.67 21.27 14.97
C SER A 7 -19.63 21.13 13.44
N ILE A 8 -19.20 19.97 12.93
CA ILE A 8 -19.21 19.68 11.50
C ILE A 8 -20.66 19.54 11.02
N ASN A 9 -21.52 18.89 11.79
CA ASN A 9 -22.92 18.72 11.45
C ASN A 9 -23.64 20.07 11.39
N GLU A 10 -23.41 20.95 12.34
CA GLU A 10 -23.96 22.31 12.36
C GLU A 10 -23.54 23.11 11.12
N VAL A 11 -22.27 23.09 10.75
CA VAL A 11 -21.77 23.73 9.54
C VAL A 11 -22.44 23.15 8.28
N LEU A 12 -22.55 21.82 8.18
CA LEU A 12 -23.18 21.16 7.04
C LEU A 12 -24.68 21.44 6.93
N GLN A 13 -25.40 21.65 8.03
CA GLN A 13 -26.81 22.00 8.02
C GLN A 13 -27.04 23.46 7.62
N ASN A 14 -26.21 24.38 8.11
CA ASN A 14 -26.37 25.81 7.92
C ASN A 14 -25.76 26.34 6.62
N THR A 15 -24.87 25.59 5.97
CA THR A 15 -24.24 26.02 4.73
C THR A 15 -25.14 25.76 3.52
N SER A 16 -25.16 26.68 2.57
CA SER A 16 -25.90 26.56 1.31
C SER A 16 -25.45 25.31 0.52
N LYS A 17 -26.40 24.68 -0.19
CA LYS A 17 -26.15 23.39 -0.88
C LYS A 17 -24.95 23.41 -1.85
N ASN A 18 -24.71 24.54 -2.50
CA ASN A 18 -23.59 24.73 -3.44
C ASN A 18 -22.24 25.00 -2.77
N CYS A 19 -22.21 25.22 -1.45
CA CYS A 19 -20.98 25.49 -0.69
C CYS A 19 -20.58 24.35 0.22
N LYS A 20 -21.32 23.22 0.24
CA LYS A 20 -21.07 22.10 1.16
C LYS A 20 -19.82 21.27 0.81
N LEU A 21 -19.27 21.41 -0.38
CA LEU A 21 -18.11 20.66 -0.90
C LEU A 21 -18.26 19.14 -0.75
N THR A 22 -19.50 18.62 -0.70
CA THR A 22 -19.79 17.20 -0.43
C THR A 22 -19.89 16.36 -1.69
N HIS A 23 -19.80 16.96 -2.88
CA HIS A 23 -19.77 16.21 -4.13
C HIS A 23 -18.52 15.32 -4.21
N SER A 24 -18.66 14.09 -4.72
CA SER A 24 -17.59 13.10 -4.73
C SER A 24 -16.33 13.58 -5.45
N ASP A 25 -16.47 14.35 -6.53
CA ASP A 25 -15.34 14.84 -7.31
C ASP A 25 -14.60 15.96 -6.55
N ILE A 26 -15.32 16.87 -5.90
CA ILE A 26 -14.70 17.89 -5.03
C ILE A 26 -13.94 17.22 -3.88
N GLN A 27 -14.51 16.18 -3.26
CA GLN A 27 -13.82 15.43 -2.21
C GLN A 27 -12.54 14.76 -2.72
N LYS A 28 -12.57 14.21 -3.94
CA LYS A 28 -11.38 13.64 -4.59
C LYS A 28 -10.33 14.72 -4.87
N ASP A 29 -10.75 15.89 -5.37
CA ASP A 29 -9.83 17.00 -5.65
C ASP A 29 -9.15 17.50 -4.37
N ILE A 30 -9.89 17.61 -3.26
CA ILE A 30 -9.33 17.98 -1.96
C ILE A 30 -8.30 16.92 -1.50
N VAL A 31 -8.65 15.64 -1.56
CA VAL A 31 -7.75 14.56 -1.19
C VAL A 31 -6.50 14.55 -2.08
N ASN A 32 -6.65 14.73 -3.37
CA ASN A 32 -5.53 14.80 -4.31
C ASN A 32 -4.62 16.02 -4.04
N ALA A 33 -5.20 17.18 -3.70
CA ALA A 33 -4.43 18.35 -3.32
C ALA A 33 -3.61 18.11 -2.05
N ILE A 34 -4.23 17.51 -1.03
CA ILE A 34 -3.54 17.14 0.21
C ILE A 34 -2.41 16.13 -0.07
N ALA A 35 -2.69 15.10 -0.87
CA ALA A 35 -1.68 14.09 -1.22
C ALA A 35 -0.47 14.71 -1.94
N ARG A 36 -0.70 15.65 -2.88
CA ARG A 36 0.37 16.38 -3.55
C ARG A 36 1.23 17.20 -2.59
N GLU A 37 0.60 17.91 -1.66
CA GLU A 37 1.32 18.69 -0.65
C GLU A 37 2.16 17.81 0.26
N ILE A 38 1.62 16.66 0.70
CA ILE A 38 2.39 15.66 1.49
C ILE A 38 3.59 15.17 0.68
N SER A 39 3.40 14.78 -0.58
CA SER A 39 4.50 14.33 -1.44
C SER A 39 5.55 15.44 -1.63
N ASN A 40 5.13 16.69 -1.84
CA ASN A 40 6.04 17.83 -1.95
C ASN A 40 6.89 18.02 -0.69
N VAL A 41 6.29 17.85 0.50
CA VAL A 41 7.02 17.95 1.78
C VAL A 41 8.05 16.83 1.89
N ILE A 42 7.70 15.58 1.54
CA ILE A 42 8.61 14.43 1.57
C ILE A 42 9.81 14.69 0.62
N ILE A 43 9.54 15.08 -0.62
CA ILE A 43 10.60 15.33 -1.62
C ILE A 43 11.49 16.50 -1.21
N LYS A 44 10.92 17.54 -0.60
CA LYS A 44 11.68 18.68 -0.09
C LYS A 44 12.56 18.32 1.12
N ASP A 45 12.11 17.38 1.97
CA ASP A 45 12.92 16.88 3.09
C ASP A 45 14.07 16.00 2.61
N LEU A 46 13.87 15.22 1.54
CA LEU A 46 14.91 14.44 0.86
C LEU A 46 16.00 15.32 0.23
N ASP A 47 15.68 16.53 -0.23
CA ASP A 47 16.60 17.58 -0.70
C ASP A 47 17.62 17.09 -1.75
N ASN A 48 17.17 16.33 -2.75
CA ASN A 48 17.99 15.69 -3.77
C ASN A 48 19.07 14.74 -3.23
N GLY A 49 18.95 14.31 -1.99
CA GLY A 49 19.84 13.33 -1.36
C GLY A 49 19.73 11.93 -1.95
N PHE A 50 20.50 11.03 -1.39
CA PHE A 50 20.39 9.61 -1.71
C PHE A 50 19.14 9.02 -1.06
N PHE A 51 18.51 8.09 -1.77
CA PHE A 51 17.33 7.40 -1.28
C PHE A 51 17.30 5.92 -1.67
N SER A 52 16.49 5.19 -0.97
CA SER A 52 16.13 3.81 -1.25
C SER A 52 14.65 3.74 -1.56
N ILE A 53 14.24 2.74 -2.32
CA ILE A 53 12.83 2.45 -2.58
C ILE A 53 12.46 1.07 -2.05
N LEU A 54 11.26 0.99 -1.45
CA LEU A 54 10.60 -0.28 -1.19
C LEU A 54 9.39 -0.37 -2.10
N VAL A 55 9.28 -1.46 -2.83
CA VAL A 55 8.20 -1.71 -3.79
C VAL A 55 7.51 -3.01 -3.42
N ASP A 56 6.19 -2.96 -3.36
CA ASP A 56 5.36 -4.12 -3.09
C ASP A 56 4.17 -4.15 -4.05
N GLU A 57 3.85 -5.34 -4.55
CA GLU A 57 2.71 -5.59 -5.42
C GLU A 57 1.57 -6.22 -4.64
N SER A 58 0.38 -5.72 -4.84
CA SER A 58 -0.81 -6.28 -4.22
C SER A 58 -2.03 -6.21 -5.15
N ARG A 59 -3.00 -7.05 -4.87
CA ARG A 59 -4.32 -6.97 -5.53
C ARG A 59 -5.32 -6.29 -4.63
N ASN A 60 -6.04 -5.32 -5.18
CA ASN A 60 -7.14 -4.73 -4.44
C ASN A 60 -8.38 -5.65 -4.44
N ILE A 61 -9.41 -5.27 -3.68
CA ILE A 61 -10.68 -6.01 -3.57
C ILE A 61 -11.36 -6.21 -4.94
N SER A 62 -11.12 -5.32 -5.90
CA SER A 62 -11.63 -5.39 -7.27
C SER A 62 -10.74 -6.22 -8.21
N VAL A 63 -9.79 -6.96 -7.67
CA VAL A 63 -8.83 -7.81 -8.42
C VAL A 63 -7.97 -6.99 -9.41
N LYS A 64 -7.71 -5.72 -9.10
CA LYS A 64 -6.78 -4.89 -9.87
C LYS A 64 -5.40 -4.93 -9.22
N GLU A 65 -4.39 -5.15 -10.05
CA GLU A 65 -3.01 -5.12 -9.60
C GLU A 65 -2.61 -3.68 -9.25
N GLN A 66 -1.96 -3.52 -8.11
CA GLN A 66 -1.47 -2.24 -7.61
C GLN A 66 -0.02 -2.40 -7.16
N MET A 67 0.75 -1.37 -7.35
CA MET A 67 2.13 -1.28 -6.87
C MET A 67 2.22 -0.12 -5.88
N SER A 68 2.72 -0.38 -4.69
CA SER A 68 3.04 0.63 -3.69
C SER A 68 4.51 1.00 -3.76
N LEU A 69 4.80 2.27 -3.53
CA LEU A 69 6.16 2.82 -3.48
C LEU A 69 6.35 3.55 -2.16
N VAL A 70 7.37 3.14 -1.43
CA VAL A 70 7.84 3.77 -0.20
C VAL A 70 9.25 4.28 -0.42
N LEU A 71 9.53 5.51 0.01
CA LEU A 71 10.88 6.08 0.03
C LEU A 71 11.49 5.88 1.41
N CYS A 72 12.78 5.50 1.43
CA CYS A 72 13.59 5.49 2.63
C CYS A 72 14.82 6.39 2.38
N TYR A 73 15.05 7.38 3.24
CA TYR A 73 16.14 8.32 3.11
C TYR A 73 16.60 8.83 4.47
N MET A 74 17.77 9.45 4.51
CA MET A 74 18.28 10.12 5.70
C MET A 74 18.00 11.61 5.59
N ASN A 75 17.30 12.17 6.57
CA ASN A 75 17.03 13.60 6.61
C ASN A 75 18.25 14.42 7.07
N LYS A 76 18.13 15.75 7.03
CA LYS A 76 19.21 16.69 7.45
C LYS A 76 19.67 16.52 8.90
N LYS A 77 18.89 15.85 9.75
CA LYS A 77 19.25 15.55 11.15
C LYS A 77 19.97 14.20 11.30
N GLY A 78 20.24 13.48 10.22
CA GLY A 78 20.83 12.15 10.24
C GLY A 78 19.86 11.03 10.67
N ILE A 79 18.56 11.29 10.64
CA ILE A 79 17.53 10.30 11.00
C ILE A 79 17.05 9.62 9.74
N ILE A 80 16.97 8.28 9.78
CA ILE A 80 16.37 7.48 8.70
C ILE A 80 14.86 7.66 8.74
N ILE A 81 14.29 8.02 7.62
CA ILE A 81 12.87 8.29 7.42
C ILE A 81 12.34 7.33 6.37
N GLU A 82 11.26 6.63 6.67
CA GLU A 82 10.47 5.87 5.71
C GLU A 82 9.14 6.58 5.49
N GLN A 83 8.83 6.89 4.23
CA GLN A 83 7.60 7.59 3.84
C GLN A 83 6.92 6.88 2.68
N PHE A 84 5.65 6.59 2.87
CA PHE A 84 4.79 6.14 1.79
C PHE A 84 4.63 7.27 0.77
N LEU A 85 4.94 6.99 -0.50
CA LEU A 85 4.85 7.98 -1.56
C LEU A 85 3.58 7.83 -2.40
N SER A 86 3.32 6.62 -2.90
CA SER A 86 2.16 6.40 -3.77
C SER A 86 1.72 4.94 -3.88
N VAL A 87 0.48 4.75 -4.32
CA VAL A 87 -0.04 3.49 -4.87
C VAL A 87 -0.51 3.76 -6.29
N VAL A 88 -0.02 2.99 -7.23
CA VAL A 88 -0.43 3.09 -8.63
C VAL A 88 -1.05 1.79 -9.12
N HIS A 89 -2.04 1.92 -10.00
CA HIS A 89 -2.58 0.77 -10.70
C HIS A 89 -1.63 0.34 -11.81
N VAL A 90 -1.28 -0.93 -11.84
CA VAL A 90 -0.48 -1.54 -12.91
C VAL A 90 -1.35 -2.51 -13.72
N ALA A 91 -1.32 -2.35 -15.04
CA ALA A 91 -2.13 -3.21 -15.90
C ALA A 91 -1.59 -4.66 -15.99
N SER A 92 -0.32 -4.85 -15.65
CA SER A 92 0.37 -6.14 -15.64
C SER A 92 1.58 -6.08 -14.71
N THR A 93 1.95 -7.20 -14.15
CA THR A 93 3.15 -7.36 -13.30
C THR A 93 4.38 -7.80 -14.11
N THR A 94 4.42 -7.48 -15.42
CA THR A 94 5.61 -7.70 -16.22
C THR A 94 6.75 -6.79 -15.77
N VAL A 95 7.96 -7.32 -15.76
CA VAL A 95 9.16 -6.62 -15.29
C VAL A 95 9.37 -5.26 -15.97
N LEU A 96 9.14 -5.21 -17.29
CA LEU A 96 9.29 -3.97 -18.06
C LEU A 96 8.26 -2.91 -17.66
N LEU A 97 7.01 -3.31 -17.38
CA LEU A 97 5.98 -2.37 -16.96
C LEU A 97 6.23 -1.87 -15.55
N LEU A 98 6.65 -2.75 -14.64
CA LEU A 98 7.03 -2.36 -13.28
C LEU A 98 8.19 -1.37 -13.28
N LYS A 99 9.24 -1.66 -14.06
CA LYS A 99 10.37 -0.75 -14.23
C LYS A 99 9.92 0.61 -14.76
N TYR A 100 9.16 0.63 -15.84
CA TYR A 100 8.61 1.85 -16.42
C TYR A 100 7.76 2.65 -15.40
N THR A 101 6.93 1.96 -14.63
CA THR A 101 6.11 2.60 -13.60
C THR A 101 6.96 3.24 -12.52
N ILE A 102 8.02 2.58 -12.05
CA ILE A 102 8.96 3.14 -11.09
C ILE A 102 9.66 4.38 -11.66
N GLU A 103 10.13 4.31 -12.91
CA GLU A 103 10.77 5.44 -13.60
C GLU A 103 9.83 6.63 -13.74
N CYS A 104 8.57 6.38 -14.12
CA CYS A 104 7.56 7.44 -14.19
C CYS A 104 7.33 8.10 -12.83
N LEU A 105 7.18 7.31 -11.76
CA LEU A 105 6.98 7.84 -10.41
C LEU A 105 8.18 8.65 -9.91
N VAL A 106 9.39 8.15 -10.13
CA VAL A 106 10.63 8.85 -9.77
C VAL A 106 10.72 10.18 -10.54
N CYS A 107 10.40 10.17 -11.83
CA CYS A 107 10.39 11.37 -12.68
C CYS A 107 9.28 12.36 -12.28
N GLU A 108 8.06 11.89 -11.99
CA GLU A 108 6.93 12.71 -11.56
C GLU A 108 7.25 13.51 -10.30
N HIS A 109 8.03 12.92 -9.41
CA HIS A 109 8.49 13.57 -8.19
C HIS A 109 9.82 14.31 -8.33
N ASN A 110 10.31 14.52 -9.57
CA ASN A 110 11.59 15.17 -9.84
C ASN A 110 12.79 14.51 -9.14
N LEU A 111 12.72 13.21 -8.87
CA LEU A 111 13.81 12.43 -8.34
C LEU A 111 14.68 11.88 -9.48
N SER A 112 15.95 11.57 -9.17
CA SER A 112 16.86 10.95 -10.13
C SER A 112 17.21 9.52 -9.72
N LEU A 113 17.07 8.57 -10.64
CA LEU A 113 17.54 7.19 -10.41
C LEU A 113 19.05 7.11 -10.13
N SER A 114 19.84 8.13 -10.49
CA SER A 114 21.26 8.20 -10.13
C SER A 114 21.48 8.33 -8.62
N ASN A 115 20.50 8.84 -7.89
CA ASN A 115 20.54 9.00 -6.43
C ASN A 115 19.95 7.79 -5.69
N LEU A 116 19.36 6.84 -6.41
CA LEU A 116 18.88 5.58 -5.84
C LEU A 116 20.07 4.72 -5.40
N ARG A 117 20.09 4.30 -4.13
CA ARG A 117 21.15 3.47 -3.56
C ARG A 117 20.70 2.07 -3.25
N GLU A 118 19.45 1.90 -2.90
CA GLU A 118 18.92 0.61 -2.49
C GLU A 118 17.49 0.43 -3.00
N LYS A 119 17.14 -0.81 -3.28
CA LYS A 119 15.81 -1.22 -3.70
C LYS A 119 15.42 -2.50 -3.00
N GLY A 120 14.32 -2.42 -2.26
CA GLY A 120 13.72 -3.54 -1.54
C GLY A 120 12.50 -4.05 -2.27
N TYR A 121 12.48 -5.36 -2.52
CA TYR A 121 11.33 -6.06 -3.09
C TYR A 121 11.10 -7.36 -2.34
N ASP A 122 9.96 -7.98 -2.59
CA ASP A 122 9.74 -9.38 -2.25
C ASP A 122 10.61 -10.33 -3.10
N GLY A 123 10.55 -11.62 -2.78
CA GLY A 123 11.32 -12.65 -3.50
C GLY A 123 10.66 -13.15 -4.79
N ALA A 124 9.68 -12.46 -5.35
CA ALA A 124 8.99 -12.87 -6.57
C ALA A 124 9.95 -12.94 -7.77
N GLY A 125 9.73 -13.90 -8.67
CA GLY A 125 10.64 -14.14 -9.80
C GLY A 125 10.77 -12.97 -10.77
N ASN A 126 9.71 -12.16 -10.95
CA ASN A 126 9.73 -10.93 -11.73
C ASN A 126 10.58 -9.83 -11.07
N MET A 127 10.73 -9.87 -9.74
CA MET A 127 11.49 -8.87 -8.99
C MET A 127 12.98 -9.20 -8.93
N GLN A 128 13.35 -10.43 -8.58
CA GLN A 128 14.75 -10.79 -8.30
C GLN A 128 15.46 -11.61 -9.39
N GLY A 129 14.80 -11.95 -10.52
CA GLY A 129 15.39 -12.77 -11.57
C GLY A 129 16.77 -12.27 -12.04
N ASP A 130 17.77 -13.17 -12.10
CA ASP A 130 19.15 -12.79 -12.34
C ASP A 130 19.45 -12.31 -13.77
N ILE A 131 18.59 -12.66 -14.76
CA ILE A 131 18.81 -12.29 -16.15
C ILE A 131 17.95 -11.07 -16.55
N ASN A 132 16.66 -11.13 -16.27
CA ASN A 132 15.67 -10.14 -16.70
C ASN A 132 14.75 -9.66 -15.58
N GLY A 133 15.07 -9.92 -14.31
CA GLY A 133 14.31 -9.39 -13.19
C GLY A 133 14.47 -7.87 -13.04
N LEU A 134 13.53 -7.24 -12.36
CA LEU A 134 13.54 -5.80 -12.07
C LEU A 134 14.86 -5.36 -11.42
N LYS A 135 15.38 -6.15 -10.49
CA LYS A 135 16.70 -5.98 -9.87
C LYS A 135 17.78 -5.76 -10.91
N THR A 136 17.85 -6.63 -11.92
CA THR A 136 18.91 -6.62 -12.94
C THR A 136 18.74 -5.48 -13.91
N LEU A 137 17.51 -5.13 -14.30
CA LEU A 137 17.25 -4.02 -15.23
C LEU A 137 17.63 -2.68 -14.61
N ILE A 138 17.28 -2.43 -13.34
CA ILE A 138 17.68 -1.19 -12.66
C ILE A 138 19.20 -1.16 -12.43
N LEU A 139 19.84 -2.30 -12.11
CA LEU A 139 21.28 -2.37 -11.91
C LEU A 139 22.07 -2.04 -13.18
N LYS A 140 21.54 -2.36 -14.37
CA LYS A 140 22.16 -1.99 -15.65
C LYS A 140 22.24 -0.48 -15.85
N GLU A 141 21.26 0.26 -15.33
CA GLU A 141 21.21 1.74 -15.44
C GLU A 141 21.94 2.44 -14.32
N ASN A 142 21.80 1.94 -13.10
CA ASN A 142 22.50 2.47 -11.94
C ASN A 142 23.26 1.34 -11.21
N LYS A 143 24.56 1.24 -11.51
CA LYS A 143 25.46 0.22 -10.93
C LYS A 143 25.70 0.40 -9.42
N SER A 144 25.33 1.55 -8.87
CA SER A 144 25.49 1.85 -7.44
C SER A 144 24.32 1.35 -6.59
N THR A 145 23.27 0.78 -7.20
CA THR A 145 22.10 0.28 -6.47
C THR A 145 22.33 -1.11 -5.91
N ILE A 146 21.97 -1.30 -4.65
CA ILE A 146 21.97 -2.60 -3.97
C ILE A 146 20.54 -3.13 -3.93
N TYR A 147 20.37 -4.43 -4.12
CA TYR A 147 19.09 -5.10 -3.90
C TYR A 147 19.04 -5.68 -2.48
N VAL A 148 17.95 -5.42 -1.79
CA VAL A 148 17.65 -6.02 -0.48
C VAL A 148 16.33 -6.78 -0.57
N HIS A 149 16.37 -8.03 -0.17
CA HIS A 149 15.15 -8.83 -0.05
C HIS A 149 14.39 -8.39 1.19
N CYS A 150 13.10 -8.10 1.05
CA CYS A 150 12.25 -7.65 2.15
C CYS A 150 12.30 -8.63 3.32
N PHE A 151 12.76 -8.17 4.49
CA PHE A 151 12.89 -9.01 5.69
C PHE A 151 11.54 -9.52 6.20
N VAL A 152 10.48 -8.74 6.07
CA VAL A 152 9.12 -9.16 6.44
C VAL A 152 8.67 -10.34 5.58
N HIS A 153 8.96 -10.28 4.28
CA HIS A 153 8.68 -11.39 3.37
C HIS A 153 9.52 -12.64 3.70
N GLN A 154 10.81 -12.48 4.00
CA GLN A 154 11.66 -13.59 4.44
C GLN A 154 11.14 -14.24 5.74
N LEU A 155 10.72 -13.43 6.72
CA LEU A 155 10.10 -13.90 7.94
C LEU A 155 8.82 -14.68 7.63
N GLN A 156 7.95 -14.15 6.77
CA GLN A 156 6.73 -14.84 6.34
C GLN A 156 7.04 -16.20 5.70
N LEU A 157 8.01 -16.26 4.79
CA LEU A 157 8.43 -17.52 4.16
C LEU A 157 8.94 -18.53 5.19
N THR A 158 9.72 -18.08 6.18
CA THR A 158 10.21 -18.91 7.27
C THR A 158 9.07 -19.44 8.12
N LEU A 159 8.12 -18.59 8.51
CA LEU A 159 6.95 -19.01 9.28
C LEU A 159 6.10 -20.03 8.51
N VAL A 160 5.88 -19.81 7.21
CA VAL A 160 5.17 -20.75 6.34
C VAL A 160 5.92 -22.09 6.24
N ALA A 161 7.25 -22.07 6.12
CA ALA A 161 8.06 -23.29 6.07
C ALA A 161 7.97 -24.08 7.38
N ILE A 162 8.03 -23.41 8.53
CA ILE A 162 7.85 -24.02 9.84
C ILE A 162 6.43 -24.60 9.98
N ALA A 163 5.41 -23.81 9.62
CA ALA A 163 4.01 -24.20 9.72
C ALA A 163 3.70 -25.46 8.91
N LYS A 164 4.27 -25.61 7.72
CA LYS A 164 4.10 -26.80 6.87
C LYS A 164 4.61 -28.08 7.49
N ASN A 165 5.55 -28.02 8.43
CA ASN A 165 6.07 -29.17 9.13
C ASN A 165 5.20 -29.64 10.32
N HIS A 166 4.14 -28.87 10.66
CA HIS A 166 3.20 -29.20 11.73
C HIS A 166 1.83 -29.55 11.18
N ILE A 167 1.43 -30.82 11.31
CA ILE A 167 0.20 -31.35 10.73
C ILE A 167 -1.04 -30.55 11.18
N ASN A 168 -1.18 -30.23 12.46
CA ASN A 168 -2.34 -29.49 13.00
C ASN A 168 -2.43 -28.07 12.42
N ILE A 169 -1.27 -27.42 12.17
CA ILE A 169 -1.22 -26.08 11.58
C ILE A 169 -1.60 -26.16 10.10
N THR A 170 -1.11 -27.16 9.40
CA THR A 170 -1.44 -27.40 7.99
C THR A 170 -2.94 -27.66 7.82
N GLU A 171 -3.54 -28.51 8.67
CA GLU A 171 -4.98 -28.78 8.66
C GLU A 171 -5.80 -27.52 8.98
N PHE A 172 -5.39 -26.72 9.96
CA PHE A 172 -6.02 -25.45 10.28
C PHE A 172 -6.06 -24.51 9.06
N PHE A 173 -4.91 -24.30 8.40
CA PHE A 173 -4.86 -23.45 7.22
C PHE A 173 -5.66 -24.02 6.04
N TYR A 174 -5.70 -25.36 5.89
CA TYR A 174 -6.55 -25.99 4.90
C TYR A 174 -8.04 -25.68 5.11
N VAL A 175 -8.52 -25.74 6.35
CA VAL A 175 -9.89 -25.38 6.70
C VAL A 175 -10.15 -23.88 6.43
N VAL A 176 -9.23 -23.01 6.83
CA VAL A 176 -9.33 -21.56 6.59
C VAL A 176 -9.39 -21.23 5.09
N ILE A 177 -8.52 -21.84 4.29
CA ILE A 177 -8.50 -21.62 2.82
C ILE A 177 -9.83 -22.08 2.21
N ASN A 178 -10.34 -23.25 2.57
CA ASN A 178 -11.62 -23.74 2.10
C ASN A 178 -12.77 -22.79 2.48
N LEU A 179 -12.77 -22.29 3.70
CA LEU A 179 -13.75 -21.29 4.15
C LEU A 179 -13.69 -20.00 3.29
N ILE A 180 -12.48 -19.49 3.05
CA ILE A 180 -12.26 -18.31 2.21
C ILE A 180 -12.76 -18.55 0.78
N ILE A 181 -12.48 -19.71 0.20
CA ILE A 181 -12.94 -20.09 -1.15
C ILE A 181 -14.47 -20.16 -1.18
N VAL A 182 -15.09 -20.81 -0.19
CA VAL A 182 -16.55 -20.95 -0.11
C VAL A 182 -17.21 -19.57 0.05
N VAL A 183 -16.72 -18.73 0.94
CA VAL A 183 -17.28 -17.38 1.15
C VAL A 183 -16.99 -16.49 -0.03
N GLY A 184 -15.74 -16.47 -0.50
CA GLY A 184 -15.27 -15.62 -1.60
C GLY A 184 -15.89 -15.98 -2.96
N GLY A 185 -16.25 -17.23 -3.18
CA GLY A 185 -16.88 -17.72 -4.42
C GLY A 185 -18.34 -17.28 -4.64
N SER A 186 -18.95 -16.55 -3.68
CA SER A 186 -20.33 -16.08 -3.82
C SER A 186 -20.51 -14.66 -3.32
N CYS A 187 -20.99 -13.78 -4.19
CA CYS A 187 -21.34 -12.42 -3.81
C CYS A 187 -22.35 -12.39 -2.65
N LYS A 188 -23.36 -13.25 -2.69
CA LYS A 188 -24.38 -13.37 -1.64
C LYS A 188 -23.78 -13.70 -0.27
N ARG A 189 -22.84 -14.66 -0.20
CA ARG A 189 -22.16 -15.04 1.05
C ARG A 189 -21.24 -13.92 1.56
N ARG A 190 -20.52 -13.24 0.66
CA ARG A 190 -19.68 -12.08 1.02
C ARG A 190 -20.52 -10.93 1.58
N TYR A 191 -21.67 -10.63 0.99
CA TYR A 191 -22.59 -9.62 1.52
C TYR A 191 -23.12 -10.01 2.91
N ALA A 192 -23.61 -11.25 3.07
CA ALA A 192 -24.11 -11.71 4.36
C ALA A 192 -23.03 -11.66 5.47
N LEU A 193 -21.79 -12.06 5.17
CA LEU A 193 -20.68 -11.97 6.13
C LEU A 193 -20.38 -10.52 6.50
N ARG A 194 -20.33 -9.62 5.52
CA ARG A 194 -20.08 -8.20 5.73
C ARG A 194 -21.17 -7.55 6.58
N ASP A 195 -22.43 -7.85 6.28
CA ASP A 195 -23.56 -7.30 7.02
C ASP A 195 -23.55 -7.78 8.47
N ALA A 196 -23.23 -9.07 8.71
CA ALA A 196 -23.05 -9.62 10.04
C ALA A 196 -21.87 -8.97 10.80
N GLN A 197 -20.76 -8.69 10.12
CA GLN A 197 -19.61 -7.98 10.71
C GLN A 197 -20.00 -6.55 11.11
N PHE A 198 -20.71 -5.83 10.24
CA PHE A 198 -21.17 -4.47 10.57
C PHE A 198 -22.14 -4.44 11.73
N ALA A 199 -23.06 -5.39 11.79
CA ALA A 199 -23.99 -5.52 12.92
C ALA A 199 -23.23 -5.75 14.23
N LYS A 200 -22.24 -6.66 14.23
CA LYS A 200 -21.44 -6.95 15.41
C LYS A 200 -20.57 -5.76 15.84
N ILE A 201 -19.90 -5.07 14.90
CA ILE A 201 -19.11 -3.87 15.20
C ILE A 201 -19.99 -2.79 15.83
N ARG A 202 -21.23 -2.61 15.33
CA ARG A 202 -22.19 -1.67 15.90
C ARG A 202 -22.54 -2.03 17.34
N GLU A 203 -22.86 -3.31 17.58
CA GLU A 203 -23.15 -3.83 18.92
C GLU A 203 -21.95 -3.65 19.87
N ASP A 204 -20.74 -3.97 19.43
CA ASP A 204 -19.50 -3.80 20.21
C ASP A 204 -19.21 -2.33 20.53
N LEU A 205 -19.52 -1.40 19.61
CA LEU A 205 -19.40 0.05 19.83
C LEU A 205 -20.45 0.54 20.85
N GLU A 206 -21.70 0.10 20.72
CA GLU A 206 -22.80 0.43 21.67
C GLU A 206 -22.50 -0.08 23.09
N ASN A 207 -21.88 -1.27 23.18
CA ASN A 207 -21.48 -1.87 24.46
C ASN A 207 -20.13 -1.36 25.00
N GLY A 208 -19.46 -0.43 24.32
CA GLY A 208 -18.18 0.14 24.76
C GLY A 208 -16.99 -0.82 24.71
N VAL A 209 -17.12 -1.97 24.03
CA VAL A 209 -16.08 -3.00 23.90
C VAL A 209 -14.98 -2.57 22.90
N CYS A 210 -15.35 -1.84 21.84
CA CYS A 210 -14.38 -1.27 20.90
C CYS A 210 -14.08 0.19 21.26
N ARG A 211 -12.84 0.47 21.69
CA ARG A 211 -12.32 1.83 21.69
C ARG A 211 -11.90 2.18 20.27
N SER A 212 -12.47 3.25 19.70
CA SER A 212 -11.95 3.84 18.45
C SER A 212 -10.46 4.16 18.63
N ARG A 213 -9.61 3.54 17.85
CA ARG A 213 -8.21 3.93 17.73
C ARG A 213 -8.07 5.06 16.74
#